data_89e1841e2ceb54a890ab89e50e1e5fa9
#
_entry.id   89e1841e2ceb54a890ab89e50e1e5fa9
#
_cell.length_a   1.000
_cell.length_b   1.000
_cell.length_c   1.000
_cell.angle_alpha   90.00
_cell.angle_beta   90.00
_cell.angle_gamma   90.00
#
_symmetry.space_group_name_H-M   'P 1'
#
loop_
_entity.id
_entity.type
_entity.pdbx_description
1 polymer ?
#
loop_
_entity_poly.entity_id
_entity_poly.type
_entity_poly.pdbx_seq_one_letter_code
_entity_poly.pdbx_strand_id
1 'polypeptide(L)'
;MYTIKGEYAGALITIDNLGTDAVTQLYGLLNAKAAEGSKVAIMPDGHPGKDCLVGFTQKFDDDAEVRLVPNFVGGDIACGVFAWPIGKDAPNLRKLDDFIKKNIPNGSRGYPMSVNRFATDEDKAIFAAADERLSKFEMRVFGREQERIPAAMQLCSLGSGNHFISLERSERTGEIYLLIHSGSRQFGKSVGRLFQKMAADQHPTGNAKGLEYLSPRDDGFEAYLDFMDIGIRLAARNKEIMAQEIMSFIGVEEKDGAIKTNHNYYDRNERTIRKGAVSAKKGELFLCPINMRDGTLICRGKGNIDWNQSAPHGAGRLMSRADAKELLDVESVRATLGELFTTTVDSSLDEAPDVYKSYDFIREHITPTAEVIDRLVPLYNFKG
;
A
#
# COMPACT_ATOMS: atom_id res chain seq x y z
N MET A 1 -6.31 24.36 3.64
CA MET A 1 -5.30 24.05 2.58
C MET A 1 -4.21 25.11 2.64
N TYR A 2 -2.92 24.73 2.73
CA TYR A 2 -1.78 25.62 2.82
C TYR A 2 -0.54 25.02 2.15
N THR A 3 0.52 25.82 2.01
CA THR A 3 1.79 25.41 1.38
C THR A 3 2.94 25.55 2.36
N ILE A 4 3.79 24.53 2.42
CA ILE A 4 5.12 24.59 3.08
C ILE A 4 6.19 24.67 1.99
N LYS A 5 7.17 25.54 2.19
CA LYS A 5 8.33 25.69 1.31
C LYS A 5 9.60 25.23 2.02
N GLY A 6 10.39 24.41 1.34
CA GLY A 6 11.74 24.04 1.70
C GLY A 6 12.76 24.68 0.73
N GLU A 7 14.01 24.24 0.82
CA GLU A 7 15.12 24.71 -0.01
C GLU A 7 14.96 24.27 -1.48
N TYR A 8 14.54 23.00 -1.71
CA TYR A 8 14.49 22.40 -3.05
C TYR A 8 13.09 22.28 -3.63
N ALA A 9 12.06 22.19 -2.79
CA ALA A 9 10.68 22.05 -3.26
C ALA A 9 9.65 22.71 -2.33
N GLY A 10 8.41 22.83 -2.84
CA GLY A 10 7.22 23.19 -2.07
C GLY A 10 6.23 22.06 -2.03
N ALA A 11 5.47 21.97 -0.93
CA ALA A 11 4.40 21.01 -0.75
C ALA A 11 3.04 21.67 -0.57
N LEU A 12 2.03 21.21 -1.29
CA LEU A 12 0.62 21.55 -1.08
C LEU A 12 -0.01 20.55 -0.10
N ILE A 13 -0.75 21.05 0.90
CA ILE A 13 -1.31 20.24 1.99
C ILE A 13 -2.82 20.43 2.04
N THR A 14 -3.58 19.31 2.09
CA THR A 14 -5.06 19.33 2.10
C THR A 14 -5.65 19.72 3.44
N ILE A 15 -4.99 19.37 4.54
CA ILE A 15 -5.52 19.46 5.92
C ILE A 15 -4.81 20.55 6.71
N ASP A 16 -5.50 21.13 7.69
CA ASP A 16 -4.97 22.25 8.47
C ASP A 16 -3.98 21.79 9.57
N ASN A 17 -4.03 20.54 9.99
CA ASN A 17 -3.13 19.96 10.98
C ASN A 17 -2.57 18.61 10.53
N LEU A 18 -1.33 18.61 10.10
CA LEU A 18 -0.60 17.40 9.70
C LEU A 18 0.06 16.68 10.91
N GLY A 19 0.18 17.36 12.05
CA GLY A 19 0.95 16.86 13.21
C GLY A 19 2.46 17.16 13.11
N THR A 20 3.08 17.39 14.27
CA THR A 20 4.48 17.87 14.34
C THR A 20 5.48 16.93 13.69
N ASP A 21 5.37 15.62 13.94
CA ASP A 21 6.32 14.63 13.41
C ASP A 21 6.21 14.52 11.88
N ALA A 22 4.99 14.55 11.34
CA ALA A 22 4.77 14.54 9.91
C ALA A 22 5.29 15.81 9.23
N VAL A 23 5.10 16.98 9.86
CA VAL A 23 5.66 18.26 9.41
C VAL A 23 7.19 18.20 9.42
N THR A 24 7.81 17.63 10.46
CA THR A 24 9.26 17.46 10.54
C THR A 24 9.79 16.58 9.42
N GLN A 25 9.14 15.44 9.15
CA GLN A 25 9.50 14.56 8.02
C GLN A 25 9.33 15.28 6.67
N LEU A 26 8.26 16.07 6.51
CA LEU A 26 8.04 16.87 5.31
C LEU A 26 9.13 17.91 5.09
N TYR A 27 9.53 18.64 6.12
CA TYR A 27 10.64 19.58 6.02
C TYR A 27 11.96 18.88 5.62
N GLY A 28 12.23 17.70 6.19
CA GLY A 28 13.37 16.89 5.79
C GLY A 28 13.35 16.57 4.30
N LEU A 29 12.19 16.16 3.76
CA LEU A 29 12.00 15.89 2.34
C LEU A 29 12.21 17.13 1.48
N LEU A 30 11.55 18.26 1.81
CA LEU A 30 11.59 19.48 1.01
C LEU A 30 12.95 20.18 1.01
N ASN A 31 13.80 19.91 2.01
CA ASN A 31 15.17 20.41 2.12
C ASN A 31 16.21 19.39 1.62
N ALA A 32 15.78 18.22 1.12
CA ALA A 32 16.67 17.24 0.52
C ALA A 32 16.81 17.47 -0.99
N LYS A 33 18.03 17.29 -1.52
CA LYS A 33 18.30 17.41 -2.96
C LYS A 33 17.44 16.45 -3.80
N ALA A 34 16.96 15.37 -3.23
CA ALA A 34 16.02 14.44 -3.85
C ALA A 34 14.68 15.10 -4.26
N ALA A 35 14.35 16.26 -3.69
CA ALA A 35 13.11 16.98 -4.02
C ALA A 35 13.31 18.05 -5.13
N GLU A 36 14.54 18.31 -5.55
CA GLU A 36 14.82 19.35 -6.55
C GLU A 36 14.13 19.07 -7.89
N GLY A 37 13.48 20.10 -8.44
CA GLY A 37 12.72 19.99 -9.70
C GLY A 37 11.48 19.13 -9.58
N SER A 38 10.86 19.09 -8.40
CA SER A 38 9.62 18.33 -8.17
C SER A 38 8.57 19.13 -7.41
N LYS A 39 7.32 18.72 -7.58
CA LYS A 39 6.14 19.21 -6.86
C LYS A 39 5.66 18.14 -5.89
N VAL A 40 5.52 18.51 -4.62
CA VAL A 40 5.04 17.60 -3.56
C VAL A 40 3.59 17.96 -3.19
N ALA A 41 2.76 16.95 -2.98
CA ALA A 41 1.40 17.12 -2.46
C ALA A 41 1.13 16.11 -1.33
N ILE A 42 0.51 16.59 -0.25
CA ILE A 42 0.17 15.79 0.93
C ILE A 42 -1.33 15.57 0.97
N MET A 43 -1.73 14.30 0.95
CA MET A 43 -3.13 13.88 0.98
C MET A 43 -3.73 14.02 2.40
N PRO A 44 -5.08 14.01 2.53
CA PRO A 44 -5.74 14.13 3.84
C PRO A 44 -5.39 13.03 4.83
N ASP A 45 -5.00 11.85 4.35
CA ASP A 45 -4.51 10.73 5.15
C ASP A 45 -3.03 10.85 5.57
N GLY A 46 -2.38 11.98 5.28
CA GLY A 46 -0.99 12.25 5.63
C GLY A 46 -0.71 12.00 7.11
N HIS A 47 0.35 11.23 7.41
CA HIS A 47 0.79 10.90 8.78
C HIS A 47 2.28 10.50 8.80
N PRO A 48 2.95 10.54 9.98
CA PRO A 48 4.35 10.13 10.05
C PRO A 48 4.51 8.64 9.76
N GLY A 49 5.51 8.30 8.95
CA GLY A 49 5.93 6.92 8.71
C GLY A 49 7.25 6.61 9.38
N LYS A 50 7.71 5.34 9.28
CA LYS A 50 8.97 4.91 9.89
C LYS A 50 10.19 5.62 9.30
N ASP A 51 10.28 5.64 7.97
CA ASP A 51 11.44 6.18 7.25
C ASP A 51 11.13 7.48 6.51
N CYS A 52 9.87 7.75 6.22
CA CYS A 52 9.37 8.99 5.62
C CYS A 52 7.87 9.12 5.84
N LEU A 53 7.35 10.33 5.60
CA LEU A 53 5.91 10.64 5.58
C LEU A 53 5.14 9.66 4.68
N VAL A 54 3.95 9.27 5.09
CA VAL A 54 2.97 8.50 4.32
C VAL A 54 1.81 9.42 3.93
N GLY A 55 1.18 9.18 2.80
CA GLY A 55 0.12 10.04 2.27
C GLY A 55 0.67 11.20 1.43
N PHE A 56 1.79 10.99 0.70
CA PHE A 56 2.32 12.03 -0.18
C PHE A 56 2.56 11.55 -1.60
N THR A 57 2.66 12.52 -2.51
CA THR A 57 3.14 12.32 -3.87
C THR A 57 4.24 13.32 -4.18
N GLN A 58 5.21 12.89 -5.00
CA GLN A 58 6.26 13.73 -5.55
C GLN A 58 6.29 13.53 -7.06
N LYS A 59 6.01 14.60 -7.82
CA LYS A 59 6.04 14.59 -9.28
C LYS A 59 7.22 15.44 -9.76
N PHE A 60 8.09 14.87 -10.55
CA PHE A 60 9.20 15.58 -11.19
C PHE A 60 8.72 16.31 -12.44
N ASP A 61 9.21 17.53 -12.62
CA ASP A 61 8.99 18.33 -13.82
C ASP A 61 9.58 17.61 -15.05
N ASP A 62 9.07 17.87 -16.25
CA ASP A 62 9.43 17.10 -17.44
C ASP A 62 10.92 17.22 -17.81
N ASP A 63 11.54 18.36 -17.54
CA ASP A 63 12.95 18.66 -17.77
C ASP A 63 13.86 18.41 -16.56
N ALA A 64 13.29 18.11 -15.40
CA ALA A 64 14.05 17.83 -14.18
C ALA A 64 14.70 16.45 -14.21
N GLU A 65 15.84 16.31 -13.54
CA GLU A 65 16.44 15.01 -13.26
C GLU A 65 15.62 14.26 -12.20
N VAL A 66 15.21 13.03 -12.51
CA VAL A 66 14.50 12.16 -11.55
C VAL A 66 15.48 11.70 -10.46
N ARG A 67 15.10 11.86 -9.20
CA ARG A 67 15.87 11.42 -8.02
C ARG A 67 14.97 10.57 -7.14
N LEU A 68 15.06 9.25 -7.31
CA LEU A 68 14.23 8.30 -6.59
C LEU A 68 14.87 7.93 -5.25
N VAL A 69 14.20 8.26 -4.15
CA VAL A 69 14.55 7.78 -2.82
C VAL A 69 13.85 6.43 -2.62
N PRO A 70 14.57 5.30 -2.50
CA PRO A 70 13.93 3.99 -2.34
C PRO A 70 13.02 3.90 -1.11
N ASN A 71 13.34 4.59 -0.03
CA ASN A 71 12.49 4.68 1.16
C ASN A 71 11.14 5.37 0.89
N PHE A 72 11.03 6.24 -0.14
CA PHE A 72 9.75 6.87 -0.50
C PHE A 72 8.76 5.88 -1.10
N VAL A 73 9.22 4.87 -1.81
CA VAL A 73 8.39 3.73 -2.20
C VAL A 73 8.27 2.76 -1.01
N GLY A 74 9.38 2.54 -0.31
CA GLY A 74 9.49 1.66 0.84
C GLY A 74 9.58 0.18 0.45
N GLY A 75 9.56 -0.67 1.47
CA GLY A 75 9.71 -2.12 1.28
C GLY A 75 8.42 -2.87 0.90
N ASP A 76 7.26 -2.20 0.89
CA ASP A 76 6.01 -2.82 0.45
C ASP A 76 5.58 -2.23 -0.90
N ILE A 77 6.41 -2.52 -1.91
CA ILE A 77 6.20 -2.08 -3.29
C ILE A 77 4.83 -2.56 -3.76
N ALA A 78 4.03 -1.65 -4.34
CA ALA A 78 2.69 -1.90 -4.83
C ALA A 78 1.76 -2.56 -3.79
N CYS A 79 1.96 -2.23 -2.49
CA CYS A 79 0.90 -2.43 -1.52
C CYS A 79 -0.38 -1.78 -2.06
N GLY A 80 -1.51 -2.43 -1.89
CA GLY A 80 -2.74 -1.93 -2.47
C GLY A 80 -3.92 -2.84 -2.22
N VAL A 81 -5.11 -2.31 -2.46
CA VAL A 81 -6.39 -3.00 -2.27
C VAL A 81 -7.01 -3.31 -3.62
N PHE A 82 -7.36 -4.57 -3.82
CA PHE A 82 -8.15 -5.01 -4.96
C PHE A 82 -9.51 -5.48 -4.48
N ALA A 83 -10.57 -5.18 -5.22
CA ALA A 83 -11.94 -5.57 -4.91
C ALA A 83 -12.59 -6.28 -6.10
N TRP A 84 -13.22 -7.42 -5.84
CA TRP A 84 -13.96 -8.21 -6.84
C TRP A 84 -15.43 -8.31 -6.44
N PRO A 85 -16.38 -8.02 -7.34
CA PRO A 85 -17.80 -8.23 -7.08
C PRO A 85 -18.10 -9.73 -7.02
N ILE A 86 -18.78 -10.21 -5.96
CA ILE A 86 -19.07 -11.62 -5.74
C ILE A 86 -20.57 -11.95 -5.69
N GLY A 87 -21.45 -10.98 -5.94
CA GLY A 87 -22.91 -11.13 -5.88
C GLY A 87 -23.51 -10.43 -4.67
N LYS A 88 -24.80 -10.68 -4.41
CA LYS A 88 -25.53 -10.00 -3.32
C LYS A 88 -25.71 -10.86 -2.08
N ASP A 89 -25.50 -12.17 -2.20
CA ASP A 89 -25.69 -13.14 -1.13
C ASP A 89 -24.38 -13.37 -0.39
N ALA A 90 -24.36 -13.10 0.91
CA ALA A 90 -23.19 -13.34 1.73
C ALA A 90 -22.94 -14.82 1.92
N PRO A 91 -21.71 -15.32 1.75
CA PRO A 91 -21.38 -16.71 2.07
C PRO A 91 -21.45 -16.94 3.58
N ASN A 92 -21.34 -18.20 4.00
CA ASN A 92 -21.19 -18.51 5.42
C ASN A 92 -19.86 -17.96 5.96
N LEU A 93 -19.93 -16.88 6.73
CA LEU A 93 -18.76 -16.13 7.18
C LEU A 93 -17.83 -16.95 8.09
N ARG A 94 -18.38 -17.84 8.93
CA ARG A 94 -17.55 -18.71 9.79
C ARG A 94 -16.78 -19.74 8.97
N LYS A 95 -17.41 -20.37 7.99
CA LYS A 95 -16.72 -21.31 7.10
C LYS A 95 -15.65 -20.60 6.27
N LEU A 96 -15.92 -19.37 5.84
CA LEU A 96 -14.96 -18.54 5.13
C LEU A 96 -13.75 -18.20 6.01
N ASP A 97 -13.97 -17.79 7.25
CA ASP A 97 -12.92 -17.48 8.21
C ASP A 97 -12.02 -18.70 8.50
N ASP A 98 -12.62 -19.86 8.73
CA ASP A 98 -11.90 -21.12 8.93
C ASP A 98 -11.08 -21.51 7.69
N PHE A 99 -11.64 -21.30 6.48
CA PHE A 99 -10.92 -21.52 5.22
C PHE A 99 -9.72 -20.59 5.08
N ILE A 100 -9.89 -19.28 5.31
CA ILE A 100 -8.82 -18.29 5.21
C ILE A 100 -7.70 -18.62 6.20
N LYS A 101 -8.01 -18.89 7.45
CA LYS A 101 -7.02 -19.27 8.48
C LYS A 101 -6.19 -20.48 8.10
N LYS A 102 -6.83 -21.47 7.47
CA LYS A 102 -6.17 -22.72 7.09
C LYS A 102 -5.37 -22.59 5.80
N ASN A 103 -5.84 -21.83 4.81
CA ASN A 103 -5.35 -21.90 3.44
C ASN A 103 -4.61 -20.63 2.97
N ILE A 104 -4.75 -19.49 3.66
CA ILE A 104 -4.05 -18.25 3.31
C ILE A 104 -2.98 -17.95 4.38
N PRO A 105 -1.69 -18.18 4.12
CA PRO A 105 -0.63 -17.83 5.04
C PRO A 105 -0.63 -16.34 5.37
N ASN A 106 -0.42 -16.01 6.65
CA ASN A 106 -0.29 -14.65 7.13
C ASN A 106 1.06 -14.40 7.83
N GLY A 107 1.33 -13.17 8.24
CA GLY A 107 2.61 -12.79 8.83
C GLY A 107 3.76 -12.92 7.83
N SER A 108 4.87 -13.50 8.27
CA SER A 108 6.06 -13.77 7.45
C SER A 108 6.03 -15.11 6.73
N ARG A 109 4.99 -15.91 6.91
CA ARG A 109 4.89 -17.24 6.31
C ARG A 109 4.66 -17.15 4.80
N GLY A 110 5.28 -18.06 4.07
CA GLY A 110 5.04 -18.29 2.65
C GLY A 110 4.16 -19.51 2.41
N TYR A 111 3.78 -19.71 1.17
CA TYR A 111 3.04 -20.87 0.70
C TYR A 111 4.00 -21.84 0.00
N PRO A 112 3.96 -23.15 0.28
CA PRO A 112 4.75 -24.11 -0.50
C PRO A 112 4.37 -24.03 -1.98
N MET A 113 5.35 -23.85 -2.85
CA MET A 113 5.17 -23.66 -4.30
C MET A 113 4.34 -24.76 -4.97
N SER A 114 4.46 -25.99 -4.46
CA SER A 114 3.74 -27.18 -4.96
C SER A 114 2.25 -27.19 -4.66
N VAL A 115 1.76 -26.32 -3.78
CA VAL A 115 0.38 -26.33 -3.27
C VAL A 115 -0.48 -25.27 -3.95
N ASN A 116 0.11 -24.23 -4.53
CA ASN A 116 -0.66 -23.16 -5.14
C ASN A 116 -1.11 -23.52 -6.57
N ARG A 117 -2.34 -24.00 -6.69
CA ARG A 117 -2.94 -24.46 -7.96
C ARG A 117 -3.21 -23.35 -8.99
N PHE A 118 -3.26 -22.08 -8.54
CA PHE A 118 -3.54 -20.93 -9.41
C PHE A 118 -2.27 -20.19 -9.86
N ALA A 119 -1.10 -20.50 -9.27
CA ALA A 119 0.18 -19.98 -9.76
C ALA A 119 0.59 -20.72 -11.03
N THR A 120 0.75 -19.98 -12.12
CA THR A 120 1.17 -20.55 -13.40
C THR A 120 2.67 -20.89 -13.41
N ASP A 121 3.11 -21.73 -14.32
CA ASP A 121 4.54 -22.01 -14.50
C ASP A 121 5.30 -20.77 -14.98
N GLU A 122 4.64 -19.88 -15.73
CA GLU A 122 5.19 -18.58 -16.10
C GLU A 122 5.42 -17.69 -14.85
N ASP A 123 4.45 -17.59 -13.94
CA ASP A 123 4.63 -16.86 -12.69
C ASP A 123 5.84 -17.38 -11.90
N LYS A 124 5.95 -18.71 -11.76
CA LYS A 124 7.06 -19.35 -11.04
C LYS A 124 8.41 -19.05 -11.69
N ALA A 125 8.49 -19.13 -13.02
CA ALA A 125 9.73 -18.87 -13.77
C ALA A 125 10.19 -17.41 -13.63
N ILE A 126 9.26 -16.44 -13.78
CA ILE A 126 9.57 -15.02 -13.69
C ILE A 126 10.06 -14.65 -12.27
N PHE A 127 9.36 -15.14 -11.24
CA PHE A 127 9.74 -14.79 -9.87
C PHE A 127 11.02 -15.53 -9.42
N ALA A 128 11.29 -16.74 -9.90
CA ALA A 128 12.56 -17.42 -9.67
C ALA A 128 13.73 -16.69 -10.33
N ALA A 129 13.58 -16.23 -11.57
CA ALA A 129 14.60 -15.45 -12.26
C ALA A 129 14.84 -14.09 -11.56
N ALA A 130 13.78 -13.48 -11.03
CA ALA A 130 13.89 -12.24 -10.26
C ALA A 130 14.65 -12.44 -8.94
N ASP A 131 14.39 -13.53 -8.21
CA ASP A 131 15.12 -13.89 -7.00
C ASP A 131 16.60 -14.13 -7.27
N GLU A 132 16.94 -14.87 -8.32
CA GLU A 132 18.34 -15.11 -8.74
C GLU A 132 19.06 -13.80 -9.07
N ARG A 133 18.40 -12.91 -9.85
CA ARG A 133 18.95 -11.59 -10.17
C ARG A 133 19.16 -10.75 -8.92
N LEU A 134 18.20 -10.74 -7.98
CA LEU A 134 18.29 -10.01 -6.72
C LEU A 134 19.42 -10.52 -5.86
N SER A 135 19.63 -11.84 -5.74
CA SER A 135 20.75 -12.45 -5.03
C SER A 135 22.10 -12.00 -5.59
N LYS A 136 22.26 -11.89 -6.92
CA LYS A 136 23.48 -11.38 -7.55
C LYS A 136 23.78 -9.94 -7.15
N PHE A 137 22.76 -9.08 -7.08
CA PHE A 137 22.93 -7.70 -6.60
C PHE A 137 23.26 -7.66 -5.11
N GLU A 138 22.62 -8.47 -4.28
CA GLU A 138 22.91 -8.57 -2.84
C GLU A 138 24.35 -9.03 -2.58
N MET A 139 24.83 -10.04 -3.32
CA MET A 139 26.24 -10.48 -3.24
C MET A 139 27.21 -9.33 -3.58
N ARG A 140 26.91 -8.53 -4.60
CA ARG A 140 27.75 -7.40 -4.98
C ARG A 140 27.76 -6.29 -3.92
N VAL A 141 26.61 -5.97 -3.31
CA VAL A 141 26.45 -4.82 -2.41
C VAL A 141 26.75 -5.18 -0.94
N PHE A 142 26.33 -6.35 -0.49
CA PHE A 142 26.47 -6.79 0.91
C PHE A 142 27.56 -7.86 1.12
N GLY A 143 28.16 -8.38 0.05
CA GLY A 143 29.11 -9.51 0.12
C GLY A 143 28.46 -10.85 0.48
N ARG A 144 27.14 -10.92 0.57
CA ARG A 144 26.37 -12.13 0.88
C ARG A 144 24.92 -12.00 0.38
N GLU A 145 24.30 -13.12 0.09
CA GLU A 145 22.86 -13.19 -0.10
C GLU A 145 22.12 -12.90 1.22
N GLN A 146 20.92 -12.35 1.10
CA GLN A 146 20.07 -12.10 2.26
C GLN A 146 19.01 -13.19 2.37
N GLU A 147 18.83 -13.68 3.59
CA GLU A 147 17.81 -14.69 3.86
C GLU A 147 16.41 -14.11 3.57
N ARG A 148 15.63 -14.81 2.73
CA ARG A 148 14.23 -14.51 2.43
C ARG A 148 13.51 -15.74 1.92
N ILE A 149 12.19 -15.74 2.05
CA ILE A 149 11.34 -16.70 1.34
C ILE A 149 11.35 -16.33 -0.14
N PRO A 150 11.61 -17.26 -1.06
CA PRO A 150 11.53 -17.01 -2.50
C PRO A 150 10.20 -16.36 -2.92
N ALA A 151 10.24 -15.43 -3.88
CA ALA A 151 9.08 -14.65 -4.29
C ALA A 151 7.90 -15.52 -4.74
N ALA A 152 8.16 -16.58 -5.52
CA ALA A 152 7.12 -17.51 -5.96
C ALA A 152 6.45 -18.27 -4.79
N MET A 153 7.15 -18.51 -3.69
CA MET A 153 6.59 -19.13 -2.48
C MET A 153 5.77 -18.16 -1.62
N GLN A 154 5.77 -16.88 -1.94
CA GLN A 154 4.98 -15.86 -1.25
C GLN A 154 3.65 -15.55 -1.96
N LEU A 155 3.43 -16.11 -3.14
CA LEU A 155 2.13 -16.06 -3.82
C LEU A 155 1.05 -16.70 -2.95
N CYS A 156 -0.16 -16.14 -2.96
CA CYS A 156 -1.27 -16.52 -2.10
C CYS A 156 -1.00 -16.31 -0.60
N SER A 157 -0.21 -15.29 -0.22
CA SER A 157 0.02 -14.97 1.20
C SER A 157 -0.42 -13.55 1.53
N LEU A 158 -1.15 -13.39 2.64
CA LEU A 158 -1.74 -12.10 3.03
C LEU A 158 -0.68 -11.13 3.56
N GLY A 159 0.13 -11.56 4.52
CA GLY A 159 1.04 -10.70 5.23
C GLY A 159 0.56 -10.32 6.62
N SER A 160 1.01 -9.16 7.08
CA SER A 160 0.71 -8.66 8.43
C SER A 160 0.55 -7.14 8.46
N GLY A 161 0.22 -6.60 9.60
CA GLY A 161 0.02 -5.18 9.82
C GLY A 161 -1.33 -4.72 9.28
N ASN A 162 -1.34 -3.74 8.37
CA ASN A 162 -2.57 -3.23 7.78
C ASN A 162 -3.16 -4.13 6.66
N HIS A 163 -2.54 -5.27 6.35
CA HIS A 163 -3.07 -6.19 5.36
C HIS A 163 -4.34 -6.88 5.87
N PHE A 164 -5.32 -7.05 4.98
CA PHE A 164 -6.60 -7.65 5.34
C PHE A 164 -7.28 -8.34 4.16
N ILE A 165 -8.23 -9.22 4.48
CA ILE A 165 -9.24 -9.75 3.59
C ILE A 165 -10.59 -9.36 4.18
N SER A 166 -11.47 -8.72 3.40
CA SER A 166 -12.82 -8.36 3.84
C SER A 166 -13.88 -8.70 2.81
N LEU A 167 -15.10 -8.89 3.29
CA LEU A 167 -16.32 -8.82 2.49
C LEU A 167 -17.08 -7.57 2.88
N GLU A 168 -17.35 -6.73 1.90
CA GLU A 168 -18.02 -5.44 2.12
C GLU A 168 -19.16 -5.26 1.14
N ARG A 169 -20.30 -4.72 1.60
CA ARG A 169 -21.52 -4.53 0.83
C ARG A 169 -21.64 -3.08 0.34
N SER A 170 -21.86 -2.89 -0.94
CA SER A 170 -22.19 -1.60 -1.54
C SER A 170 -23.51 -1.05 -0.98
N GLU A 171 -23.49 0.16 -0.42
CA GLU A 171 -24.69 0.86 0.02
C GLU A 171 -25.62 1.18 -1.16
N ARG A 172 -25.04 1.45 -2.33
CA ARG A 172 -25.76 1.86 -3.52
C ARG A 172 -26.42 0.70 -4.26
N THR A 173 -25.75 -0.44 -4.41
CA THR A 173 -26.19 -1.54 -5.27
C THR A 173 -26.59 -2.82 -4.51
N GLY A 174 -26.16 -2.93 -3.27
CA GLY A 174 -26.27 -4.17 -2.47
C GLY A 174 -25.29 -5.26 -2.90
N GLU A 175 -24.46 -5.04 -3.92
CA GLU A 175 -23.41 -5.97 -4.35
C GLU A 175 -22.36 -6.13 -3.25
N ILE A 176 -21.92 -7.35 -3.01
CA ILE A 176 -20.84 -7.66 -2.07
C ILE A 176 -19.54 -7.75 -2.87
N TYR A 177 -18.49 -7.15 -2.31
CA TYR A 177 -17.15 -7.21 -2.84
C TYR A 177 -16.24 -8.01 -1.91
N LEU A 178 -15.39 -8.86 -2.49
CA LEU A 178 -14.23 -9.42 -1.82
C LEU A 178 -13.08 -8.43 -1.97
N LEU A 179 -12.58 -7.88 -0.87
CA LEU A 179 -11.44 -6.97 -0.85
C LEU A 179 -10.21 -7.68 -0.29
N ILE A 180 -9.06 -7.46 -0.93
CA ILE A 180 -7.77 -7.99 -0.47
C ILE A 180 -6.74 -6.86 -0.48
N HIS A 181 -6.21 -6.54 0.70
CA HIS A 181 -5.11 -5.63 0.90
C HIS A 181 -3.82 -6.41 1.15
N SER A 182 -2.89 -6.36 0.23
CA SER A 182 -1.57 -7.02 0.33
C SER A 182 -0.58 -6.36 -0.64
N GLY A 183 0.70 -6.72 -0.54
CA GLY A 183 1.78 -6.13 -1.35
C GLY A 183 2.79 -7.16 -1.86
N SER A 184 4.01 -6.69 -2.17
CA SER A 184 5.11 -7.47 -2.76
C SER A 184 5.90 -8.31 -1.75
N ARG A 185 5.44 -8.37 -0.50
CA ARG A 185 5.94 -9.25 0.55
C ARG A 185 7.45 -9.02 0.83
N GLN A 186 8.20 -10.10 1.16
CA GLN A 186 9.63 -10.01 1.46
C GLN A 186 10.48 -9.61 0.25
N PHE A 187 10.03 -9.93 -0.97
CA PHE A 187 10.71 -9.50 -2.19
C PHE A 187 10.86 -7.97 -2.23
N GLY A 188 9.77 -7.22 -2.08
CA GLY A 188 9.82 -5.77 -2.07
C GLY A 188 10.67 -5.21 -0.91
N LYS A 189 10.64 -5.84 0.28
CA LYS A 189 11.51 -5.44 1.39
C LYS A 189 12.99 -5.59 1.06
N SER A 190 13.38 -6.68 0.39
CA SER A 190 14.75 -6.91 -0.05
C SER A 190 15.18 -5.90 -1.11
N VAL A 191 14.32 -5.64 -2.08
CA VAL A 191 14.54 -4.59 -3.11
C VAL A 191 14.72 -3.22 -2.46
N GLY A 192 13.79 -2.78 -1.63
CA GLY A 192 13.87 -1.47 -0.96
C GLY A 192 15.16 -1.30 -0.16
N ARG A 193 15.55 -2.33 0.63
CA ARG A 193 16.78 -2.30 1.43
C ARG A 193 18.05 -2.25 0.57
N LEU A 194 18.11 -3.07 -0.48
CA LEU A 194 19.24 -3.14 -1.39
C LEU A 194 19.48 -1.79 -2.06
N PHE A 195 18.44 -1.23 -2.68
CA PHE A 195 18.58 0.00 -3.46
C PHE A 195 18.71 1.25 -2.57
N GLN A 196 18.17 1.25 -1.35
CA GLN A 196 18.47 2.30 -0.37
C GLN A 196 19.95 2.28 0.05
N LYS A 197 20.56 1.09 0.21
CA LYS A 197 21.99 0.99 0.47
C LYS A 197 22.82 1.49 -0.72
N MET A 198 22.45 1.13 -1.95
CA MET A 198 23.13 1.63 -3.16
C MET A 198 23.02 3.16 -3.29
N ALA A 199 21.84 3.72 -3.00
CA ALA A 199 21.63 5.16 -2.96
C ALA A 199 22.54 5.84 -1.91
N ALA A 200 22.62 5.27 -0.70
CA ALA A 200 23.46 5.80 0.37
C ALA A 200 24.96 5.74 0.04
N ASP A 201 25.40 4.75 -0.73
CA ASP A 201 26.81 4.64 -1.15
C ASP A 201 27.16 5.67 -2.22
N GLN A 202 26.21 6.05 -3.07
CA GLN A 202 26.43 6.98 -4.19
C GLN A 202 26.13 8.43 -3.84
N HIS A 203 25.10 8.68 -3.03
CA HIS A 203 24.64 10.01 -2.63
C HIS A 203 24.44 10.12 -1.10
N PRO A 204 25.51 10.07 -0.30
CA PRO A 204 25.40 10.17 1.15
C PRO A 204 24.86 11.53 1.57
N THR A 205 23.80 11.55 2.38
CA THR A 205 23.11 12.78 2.82
C THR A 205 23.54 13.27 4.21
N GLY A 206 24.56 12.68 4.80
CA GLY A 206 25.08 13.07 6.12
C GLY A 206 24.02 12.87 7.22
N ASN A 207 23.52 13.97 7.77
CA ASN A 207 22.53 13.94 8.85
C ASN A 207 21.10 13.64 8.38
N ALA A 208 20.80 13.75 7.09
CA ALA A 208 19.49 13.50 6.49
C ALA A 208 19.34 12.03 6.04
N LYS A 209 19.68 11.08 6.93
CA LYS A 209 19.62 9.64 6.64
C LYS A 209 18.24 9.21 6.15
N GLY A 210 18.22 8.35 5.13
CA GLY A 210 16.99 7.81 4.56
C GLY A 210 16.44 8.63 3.38
N LEU A 211 17.11 9.76 3.04
CA LEU A 211 16.77 10.62 1.90
C LEU A 211 17.77 10.51 0.75
N GLU A 212 18.66 9.51 0.81
CA GLU A 212 19.59 9.16 -0.26
C GLU A 212 18.79 8.67 -1.48
N TYR A 213 19.25 9.05 -2.67
CA TYR A 213 18.50 8.81 -3.91
C TYR A 213 19.34 8.10 -4.98
N LEU A 214 18.67 7.58 -5.98
CA LEU A 214 19.23 7.14 -7.25
C LEU A 214 18.68 8.01 -8.37
N SER A 215 19.55 8.39 -9.30
CA SER A 215 19.25 9.15 -10.53
C SER A 215 19.57 8.32 -11.77
N PRO A 216 19.12 8.71 -12.97
CA PRO A 216 19.36 7.95 -14.20
C PRO A 216 20.84 7.70 -14.55
N ARG A 217 21.76 8.46 -13.92
CA ARG A 217 23.22 8.30 -14.13
C ARG A 217 23.87 7.32 -13.17
N ASP A 218 23.14 6.90 -12.14
CA ASP A 218 23.67 6.09 -11.07
C ASP A 218 23.62 4.61 -11.39
N ASP A 219 24.61 3.86 -10.89
CA ASP A 219 24.56 2.41 -10.95
C ASP A 219 23.34 1.88 -10.18
N GLY A 220 22.59 1.01 -10.83
CA GLY A 220 21.41 0.40 -10.28
C GLY A 220 20.08 1.14 -10.46
N PHE A 221 20.05 2.37 -11.01
CA PHE A 221 18.80 3.10 -11.22
C PHE A 221 17.80 2.29 -12.08
N GLU A 222 18.20 1.87 -13.28
CA GLU A 222 17.33 1.06 -14.15
C GLU A 222 16.99 -0.30 -13.52
N ALA A 223 17.95 -0.93 -12.85
CA ALA A 223 17.70 -2.18 -12.14
C ALA A 223 16.66 -2.01 -11.02
N TYR A 224 16.68 -0.87 -10.29
CA TYR A 224 15.67 -0.55 -9.28
C TYR A 224 14.28 -0.44 -9.88
N LEU A 225 14.16 0.23 -11.02
CA LEU A 225 12.90 0.36 -11.73
C LEU A 225 12.38 -1.01 -12.23
N ASP A 226 13.25 -1.85 -12.78
CA ASP A 226 12.89 -3.21 -13.22
C ASP A 226 12.42 -4.08 -12.05
N PHE A 227 13.12 -4.04 -10.91
CA PHE A 227 12.71 -4.77 -9.73
C PHE A 227 11.40 -4.22 -9.13
N MET A 228 11.14 -2.93 -9.26
CA MET A 228 9.86 -2.34 -8.87
C MET A 228 8.72 -2.87 -9.74
N ASP A 229 8.90 -2.94 -11.05
CA ASP A 229 7.90 -3.51 -11.98
C ASP A 229 7.62 -5.00 -11.66
N ILE A 230 8.66 -5.78 -11.34
CA ILE A 230 8.50 -7.16 -10.86
C ILE A 230 7.73 -7.20 -9.53
N GLY A 231 8.04 -6.29 -8.59
CA GLY A 231 7.33 -6.15 -7.32
C GLY A 231 5.85 -5.81 -7.51
N ILE A 232 5.53 -4.93 -8.47
CA ILE A 232 4.15 -4.58 -8.85
C ILE A 232 3.43 -5.83 -9.39
N ARG A 233 4.07 -6.58 -10.31
CA ARG A 233 3.50 -7.82 -10.84
C ARG A 233 3.29 -8.86 -9.74
N LEU A 234 4.27 -9.06 -8.85
CA LEU A 234 4.15 -10.00 -7.73
C LEU A 234 3.00 -9.64 -6.80
N ALA A 235 2.87 -8.34 -6.43
CA ALA A 235 1.80 -7.86 -5.56
C ALA A 235 0.41 -8.03 -6.17
N ALA A 236 0.28 -7.83 -7.50
CA ALA A 236 -0.96 -8.06 -8.23
C ALA A 236 -1.33 -9.56 -8.24
N ARG A 237 -0.39 -10.42 -8.70
CA ARG A 237 -0.62 -11.86 -8.76
C ARG A 237 -0.91 -12.48 -7.41
N ASN A 238 -0.23 -12.01 -6.35
CA ASN A 238 -0.48 -12.46 -4.98
C ASN A 238 -1.95 -12.22 -4.57
N LYS A 239 -2.49 -11.02 -4.83
CA LYS A 239 -3.89 -10.69 -4.53
C LYS A 239 -4.88 -11.48 -5.41
N GLU A 240 -4.60 -11.60 -6.70
CA GLU A 240 -5.43 -12.34 -7.66
C GLU A 240 -5.54 -13.83 -7.28
N ILE A 241 -4.43 -14.46 -6.91
CA ILE A 241 -4.43 -15.86 -6.50
C ILE A 241 -5.18 -16.08 -5.19
N MET A 242 -5.03 -15.17 -4.21
CA MET A 242 -5.85 -15.23 -2.99
C MET A 242 -7.33 -15.08 -3.30
N ALA A 243 -7.71 -14.17 -4.21
CA ALA A 243 -9.09 -14.01 -4.63
C ALA A 243 -9.63 -15.26 -5.33
N GLN A 244 -8.87 -15.87 -6.24
CA GLN A 244 -9.24 -17.12 -6.92
C GLN A 244 -9.46 -18.29 -5.93
N GLU A 245 -8.57 -18.44 -4.93
CA GLU A 245 -8.73 -19.45 -3.89
C GLU A 245 -10.02 -19.24 -3.07
N ILE A 246 -10.30 -17.99 -2.67
CA ILE A 246 -11.47 -17.65 -1.88
C ILE A 246 -12.74 -17.78 -2.72
N MET A 247 -12.77 -17.23 -3.93
CA MET A 247 -13.95 -17.31 -4.81
C MET A 247 -14.27 -18.77 -5.18
N SER A 248 -13.25 -19.57 -5.47
CA SER A 248 -13.42 -21.02 -5.71
C SER A 248 -14.02 -21.74 -4.48
N PHE A 249 -13.60 -21.39 -3.27
CA PHE A 249 -14.14 -21.96 -2.04
C PHE A 249 -15.62 -21.60 -1.81
N ILE A 250 -16.00 -20.36 -2.07
CA ILE A 250 -17.40 -19.91 -1.90
C ILE A 250 -18.30 -20.24 -3.09
N GLY A 251 -17.75 -20.86 -4.16
CA GLY A 251 -18.49 -21.27 -5.34
C GLY A 251 -18.92 -20.10 -6.26
N VAL A 252 -18.10 -19.02 -6.33
CA VAL A 252 -18.35 -17.85 -7.18
C VAL A 252 -17.30 -17.79 -8.26
N GLU A 253 -17.72 -17.53 -9.50
CA GLU A 253 -16.83 -17.24 -10.61
C GLU A 253 -16.44 -15.75 -10.64
N GLU A 254 -15.22 -15.47 -11.10
CA GLU A 254 -14.76 -14.09 -11.27
C GLU A 254 -15.62 -13.36 -12.32
N LYS A 255 -16.12 -12.19 -11.96
CA LYS A 255 -16.91 -11.32 -12.83
C LYS A 255 -16.10 -10.09 -13.22
N ASP A 256 -16.50 -9.47 -14.32
CA ASP A 256 -16.01 -8.15 -14.69
C ASP A 256 -16.36 -7.11 -13.61
N GLY A 257 -15.56 -6.05 -13.53
CA GLY A 257 -15.79 -4.95 -12.58
C GLY A 257 -14.87 -4.94 -11.37
N ALA A 258 -13.80 -5.74 -11.38
CA ALA A 258 -12.76 -5.63 -10.36
C ALA A 258 -12.11 -4.23 -10.35
N ILE A 259 -11.95 -3.66 -9.16
CA ILE A 259 -11.25 -2.38 -8.95
C ILE A 259 -9.89 -2.70 -8.33
N LYS A 260 -8.81 -2.23 -8.97
CA LYS A 260 -7.43 -2.53 -8.58
C LYS A 260 -6.70 -1.24 -8.23
N THR A 261 -6.27 -1.08 -6.99
CA THR A 261 -5.65 0.15 -6.49
C THR A 261 -4.31 -0.15 -5.82
N ASN A 262 -3.24 0.49 -6.27
CA ASN A 262 -1.91 0.44 -5.65
C ASN A 262 -1.51 1.81 -5.07
N HIS A 263 -0.66 1.84 -4.03
CA HIS A 263 -0.32 3.08 -3.32
C HIS A 263 1.14 3.27 -2.90
N ASN A 264 2.06 2.40 -3.30
CA ASN A 264 3.50 2.54 -3.02
C ASN A 264 4.30 2.18 -4.27
N TYR A 265 4.52 3.15 -5.16
CA TYR A 265 5.26 2.92 -6.40
C TYR A 265 5.71 4.25 -7.06
N TYR A 266 6.60 4.13 -8.02
CA TYR A 266 6.92 5.21 -8.96
C TYR A 266 6.28 4.92 -10.32
N ASP A 267 5.48 5.85 -10.82
CA ASP A 267 4.94 5.81 -12.17
C ASP A 267 5.94 6.46 -13.14
N ARG A 268 6.55 5.65 -14.01
CA ARG A 268 7.56 6.11 -14.97
C ARG A 268 6.97 7.10 -15.99
N ASN A 269 5.72 6.87 -16.41
CA ASN A 269 5.08 7.70 -17.44
C ASN A 269 4.69 9.08 -16.90
N GLU A 270 4.24 9.12 -15.65
CA GLU A 270 3.85 10.36 -14.98
C GLU A 270 5.00 11.02 -14.20
N ARG A 271 6.15 10.36 -14.11
CA ARG A 271 7.31 10.78 -13.32
C ARG A 271 6.93 11.08 -11.86
N THR A 272 6.02 10.26 -11.30
CA THR A 272 5.37 10.51 -10.02
C THR A 272 5.62 9.37 -9.03
N ILE A 273 6.18 9.70 -7.87
CA ILE A 273 6.23 8.81 -6.70
C ILE A 273 4.91 8.94 -5.93
N ARG A 274 4.32 7.80 -5.55
CA ARG A 274 3.17 7.71 -4.63
C ARG A 274 3.55 6.87 -3.43
N LYS A 275 3.45 7.46 -2.24
CA LYS A 275 3.69 6.81 -0.95
C LYS A 275 2.47 6.91 -0.06
N GLY A 276 1.73 5.80 0.09
CA GLY A 276 0.43 5.89 0.74
C GLY A 276 -0.49 6.88 0.02
N ALA A 277 -0.44 6.91 -1.30
CA ALA A 277 -1.29 7.70 -2.18
C ALA A 277 -1.58 6.89 -3.44
N VAL A 278 -2.73 7.12 -4.05
CA VAL A 278 -3.19 6.38 -5.23
C VAL A 278 -3.27 7.28 -6.46
N SER A 279 -3.22 6.69 -7.65
CA SER A 279 -3.58 7.39 -8.88
C SER A 279 -5.05 7.79 -8.85
N ALA A 280 -5.35 9.02 -9.29
CA ALA A 280 -6.70 9.58 -9.37
C ALA A 280 -6.87 10.41 -10.66
N LYS A 281 -6.45 9.83 -11.79
CA LYS A 281 -6.65 10.43 -13.12
C LYS A 281 -8.13 10.66 -13.36
N LYS A 282 -8.45 11.56 -14.26
CA LYS A 282 -9.86 11.88 -14.56
C LYS A 282 -10.64 10.63 -14.98
N GLY A 283 -11.65 10.29 -14.19
CA GLY A 283 -12.53 9.15 -14.42
C GLY A 283 -12.02 7.80 -13.90
N GLU A 284 -10.75 7.71 -13.43
CA GLU A 284 -10.18 6.49 -12.86
C GLU A 284 -10.90 6.09 -11.57
N LEU A 285 -11.27 4.81 -11.46
CA LEU A 285 -11.85 4.26 -10.23
C LEU A 285 -10.75 3.76 -9.31
N PHE A 286 -10.89 4.05 -8.02
CA PHE A 286 -9.99 3.55 -7.00
C PHE A 286 -10.70 3.31 -5.67
N LEU A 287 -10.06 2.56 -4.79
CA LEU A 287 -10.52 2.21 -3.46
C LEU A 287 -9.77 3.04 -2.41
N CYS A 288 -10.52 3.53 -1.41
CA CYS A 288 -9.96 4.21 -0.25
C CYS A 288 -10.52 3.55 1.02
N PRO A 289 -9.88 2.49 1.56
CA PRO A 289 -10.29 1.85 2.80
C PRO A 289 -10.09 2.78 4.00
N ILE A 290 -11.11 2.91 4.83
CA ILE A 290 -11.08 3.74 6.02
C ILE A 290 -10.57 2.93 7.23
N ASN A 291 -11.36 1.96 7.67
CA ASN A 291 -11.02 1.01 8.72
C ASN A 291 -12.00 -0.18 8.71
N MET A 292 -11.80 -1.17 9.59
CA MET A 292 -12.63 -2.39 9.62
C MET A 292 -14.09 -2.15 10.03
N ARG A 293 -14.43 -1.01 10.65
CA ARG A 293 -15.81 -0.63 11.01
C ARG A 293 -16.48 0.22 9.92
N ASP A 294 -15.76 1.21 9.43
CA ASP A 294 -16.33 2.23 8.53
C ASP A 294 -16.25 1.81 7.05
N GLY A 295 -15.46 0.78 6.71
CA GLY A 295 -15.39 0.16 5.40
C GLY A 295 -14.54 0.91 4.40
N THR A 296 -14.89 0.79 3.12
CA THR A 296 -14.10 1.27 2.00
C THR A 296 -14.92 2.20 1.10
N LEU A 297 -14.32 3.31 0.67
CA LEU A 297 -14.92 4.17 -0.35
C LEU A 297 -14.54 3.68 -1.75
N ILE A 298 -15.50 3.65 -2.67
CA ILE A 298 -15.24 3.62 -4.11
C ILE A 298 -15.26 5.06 -4.60
N CYS A 299 -14.14 5.49 -5.17
CA CYS A 299 -13.94 6.87 -5.61
C CYS A 299 -13.66 6.94 -7.10
N ARG A 300 -13.96 8.11 -7.70
CA ARG A 300 -13.59 8.47 -9.06
C ARG A 300 -12.66 9.66 -9.07
N GLY A 301 -11.47 9.50 -9.64
CA GLY A 301 -10.46 10.54 -9.75
C GLY A 301 -10.95 11.74 -10.59
N LYS A 302 -10.58 12.93 -10.16
CA LYS A 302 -10.84 14.20 -10.86
C LYS A 302 -9.73 14.61 -11.81
N GLY A 303 -8.55 13.94 -11.74
CA GLY A 303 -7.38 14.28 -12.55
C GLY A 303 -6.78 15.65 -12.17
N ASN A 304 -6.89 16.05 -10.90
CA ASN A 304 -6.43 17.35 -10.43
C ASN A 304 -4.89 17.43 -10.45
N ILE A 305 -4.35 18.27 -11.35
CA ILE A 305 -2.90 18.45 -11.54
C ILE A 305 -2.20 19.09 -10.34
N ASP A 306 -2.92 19.89 -9.54
CA ASP A 306 -2.37 20.49 -8.33
C ASP A 306 -2.04 19.45 -7.28
N TRP A 307 -2.68 18.30 -7.34
CA TRP A 307 -2.51 17.15 -6.48
C TRP A 307 -1.78 15.99 -7.19
N ASN A 308 -0.96 16.29 -8.21
CA ASN A 308 -0.22 15.29 -8.98
C ASN A 308 -1.13 14.15 -9.48
N GLN A 309 -2.39 14.46 -9.83
CA GLN A 309 -3.41 13.49 -10.23
C GLN A 309 -3.51 12.29 -9.27
N SER A 310 -3.44 12.57 -7.98
CA SER A 310 -3.42 11.57 -6.92
C SER A 310 -4.45 11.84 -5.84
N ALA A 311 -4.76 10.81 -5.03
CA ALA A 311 -5.74 10.86 -3.95
C ALA A 311 -5.24 10.06 -2.73
N PRO A 312 -5.89 10.18 -1.54
CA PRO A 312 -5.52 9.39 -0.37
C PRO A 312 -5.75 7.90 -0.63
N HIS A 313 -4.86 7.06 -0.08
CA HIS A 313 -4.96 5.60 -0.16
C HIS A 313 -5.84 4.99 0.92
N GLY A 314 -6.20 5.75 1.94
CA GLY A 314 -6.95 5.30 3.11
C GLY A 314 -7.24 6.44 4.07
N ALA A 315 -7.42 6.13 5.35
CA ALA A 315 -7.75 7.14 6.36
C ALA A 315 -6.52 7.84 6.99
N GLY A 316 -5.37 7.17 7.03
CA GLY A 316 -4.20 7.64 7.76
C GLY A 316 -4.34 7.47 9.28
N ARG A 317 -3.22 7.27 9.95
CA ARG A 317 -3.19 6.98 11.38
C ARG A 317 -3.18 8.25 12.24
N LEU A 318 -3.84 8.19 13.39
CA LEU A 318 -3.81 9.21 14.42
C LEU A 318 -2.77 8.90 15.51
N MET A 319 -2.42 7.62 15.69
CA MET A 319 -1.46 7.17 16.70
C MET A 319 -0.56 6.06 16.16
N SER A 320 0.58 5.85 16.82
CA SER A 320 1.52 4.79 16.47
C SER A 320 0.94 3.40 16.76
N ARG A 321 1.57 2.35 16.19
CA ARG A 321 1.19 0.95 16.50
C ARG A 321 1.47 0.58 17.96
N ALA A 322 2.51 1.17 18.55
CA ALA A 322 2.88 0.92 19.94
C ALA A 322 1.84 1.53 20.88
N ASP A 323 1.51 2.81 20.67
CA ASP A 323 0.51 3.53 21.46
C ASP A 323 -0.87 2.84 21.38
N ALA A 324 -1.26 2.40 20.20
CA ALA A 324 -2.53 1.70 20.02
C ALA A 324 -2.61 0.41 20.85
N LYS A 325 -1.52 -0.38 20.89
CA LYS A 325 -1.47 -1.61 21.71
C LYS A 325 -1.46 -1.36 23.21
N GLU A 326 -0.93 -0.21 23.63
CA GLU A 326 -0.87 0.18 25.04
C GLU A 326 -2.19 0.81 25.52
N LEU A 327 -2.84 1.61 24.67
CA LEU A 327 -3.99 2.44 25.06
C LEU A 327 -5.35 1.77 24.83
N LEU A 328 -5.44 0.80 23.91
CA LEU A 328 -6.72 0.18 23.53
C LEU A 328 -6.88 -1.18 24.18
N ASP A 329 -8.11 -1.46 24.64
CA ASP A 329 -8.48 -2.79 25.11
C ASP A 329 -9.40 -3.52 24.12
N VAL A 330 -9.33 -4.86 24.11
CA VAL A 330 -10.03 -5.73 23.16
C VAL A 330 -11.54 -5.61 23.26
N GLU A 331 -12.08 -5.51 24.48
CA GLU A 331 -13.54 -5.52 24.71
C GLU A 331 -14.15 -4.20 24.22
N SER A 332 -13.50 -3.08 24.52
CA SER A 332 -13.89 -1.75 24.03
C SER A 332 -13.87 -1.70 22.50
N VAL A 333 -12.82 -2.23 21.87
CA VAL A 333 -12.75 -2.29 20.40
C VAL A 333 -13.86 -3.17 19.83
N ARG A 334 -14.10 -4.36 20.40
CA ARG A 334 -15.19 -5.25 19.95
C ARG A 334 -16.56 -4.58 20.05
N ALA A 335 -16.82 -3.82 21.10
CA ALA A 335 -18.09 -3.10 21.28
C ALA A 335 -18.36 -2.08 20.18
N THR A 336 -17.31 -1.52 19.57
CA THR A 336 -17.43 -0.53 18.46
C THR A 336 -17.67 -1.15 17.09
N LEU A 337 -17.47 -2.47 16.93
CA LEU A 337 -17.53 -3.14 15.62
C LEU A 337 -18.97 -3.55 15.20
N GLY A 338 -19.94 -3.48 16.11
CA GLY A 338 -21.35 -3.80 15.79
C GLY A 338 -21.54 -5.23 15.29
N GLU A 339 -22.16 -5.39 14.11
CA GLU A 339 -22.48 -6.70 13.50
C GLU A 339 -21.32 -7.27 12.65
N LEU A 340 -20.17 -6.59 12.59
CA LEU A 340 -19.02 -7.09 11.83
C LEU A 340 -18.55 -8.46 12.35
N PHE A 341 -18.47 -9.44 11.46
CA PHE A 341 -17.87 -10.73 11.80
C PHE A 341 -16.35 -10.66 11.64
N THR A 342 -15.63 -10.81 12.73
CA THR A 342 -14.16 -10.89 12.74
C THR A 342 -13.67 -11.76 13.91
N THR A 343 -12.57 -12.46 13.69
CA THR A 343 -11.92 -13.31 14.70
C THR A 343 -10.48 -12.88 15.00
N THR A 344 -10.05 -11.73 14.49
CA THR A 344 -8.64 -11.26 14.58
C THR A 344 -8.48 -10.01 15.42
N VAL A 345 -9.48 -9.53 16.15
CA VAL A 345 -9.39 -8.31 16.98
C VAL A 345 -8.26 -8.38 17.97
N ASP A 346 -8.12 -9.50 18.69
CA ASP A 346 -7.11 -9.66 19.74
C ASP A 346 -5.67 -9.56 19.22
N SER A 347 -5.44 -9.97 17.98
CA SER A 347 -4.12 -9.92 17.34
C SER A 347 -3.86 -8.64 16.56
N SER A 348 -4.86 -7.75 16.45
CA SER A 348 -4.80 -6.56 15.58
C SER A 348 -5.32 -5.28 16.22
N LEU A 349 -5.12 -5.10 17.53
CA LEU A 349 -5.50 -3.88 18.26
C LEU A 349 -4.86 -2.61 17.65
N ASP A 350 -3.65 -2.74 17.12
CA ASP A 350 -2.99 -1.64 16.40
C ASP A 350 -3.64 -1.26 15.07
N GLU A 351 -4.68 -1.99 14.65
CA GLU A 351 -5.51 -1.73 13.47
C GLU A 351 -6.98 -1.43 13.83
N ALA A 352 -7.26 -1.14 15.11
CA ALA A 352 -8.61 -0.78 15.58
C ALA A 352 -9.13 0.48 14.86
N PRO A 353 -10.47 0.64 14.70
CA PRO A 353 -11.03 1.80 14.00
C PRO A 353 -10.55 3.15 14.51
N ASP A 354 -10.42 3.29 15.84
CA ASP A 354 -10.10 4.56 16.49
C ASP A 354 -8.63 4.99 16.36
N VAL A 355 -7.76 4.14 15.78
CA VAL A 355 -6.38 4.53 15.45
C VAL A 355 -6.28 5.32 14.14
N TYR A 356 -7.39 5.46 13.41
CA TYR A 356 -7.47 6.09 12.10
C TYR A 356 -8.30 7.38 12.13
N LYS A 357 -8.01 8.28 11.20
CA LYS A 357 -8.90 9.43 10.94
C LYS A 357 -10.29 8.94 10.56
N SER A 358 -11.32 9.69 10.94
CA SER A 358 -12.70 9.26 10.75
C SER A 358 -13.11 9.24 9.26
N TYR A 359 -14.15 8.47 8.97
CA TYR A 359 -14.81 8.44 7.66
C TYR A 359 -15.21 9.85 7.19
N ASP A 360 -15.87 10.64 8.07
CA ASP A 360 -16.34 11.98 7.73
C ASP A 360 -15.18 12.93 7.40
N PHE A 361 -14.07 12.84 8.15
CA PHE A 361 -12.87 13.62 7.87
C PHE A 361 -12.31 13.33 6.46
N ILE A 362 -12.15 12.05 6.11
CA ILE A 362 -11.62 11.70 4.78
C ILE A 362 -12.61 12.08 3.67
N ARG A 363 -13.91 11.84 3.86
CA ARG A 363 -14.96 12.20 2.91
C ARG A 363 -15.01 13.70 2.62
N GLU A 364 -14.82 14.53 3.62
CA GLU A 364 -14.77 15.99 3.48
C GLU A 364 -13.52 16.42 2.68
N HIS A 365 -12.36 15.91 3.04
CA HIS A 365 -11.08 16.39 2.54
C HIS A 365 -10.60 15.72 1.25
N ILE A 366 -11.23 14.63 0.79
CA ILE A 366 -10.91 13.98 -0.49
C ILE A 366 -11.43 14.76 -1.71
N THR A 367 -12.40 15.64 -1.50
CA THR A 367 -13.15 16.33 -2.56
C THR A 367 -12.30 17.09 -3.59
N PRO A 368 -11.12 17.65 -3.29
CA PRO A 368 -10.27 18.26 -4.31
C PRO A 368 -9.72 17.26 -5.34
N THR A 369 -9.54 15.99 -4.95
CA THR A 369 -8.86 14.96 -5.76
C THR A 369 -9.82 13.94 -6.38
N ALA A 370 -10.95 13.69 -5.73
CA ALA A 370 -11.88 12.65 -6.16
C ALA A 370 -13.35 12.96 -5.80
N GLU A 371 -14.24 12.21 -6.43
CA GLU A 371 -15.66 12.08 -6.10
C GLU A 371 -15.87 10.73 -5.43
N VAL A 372 -16.52 10.70 -4.26
CA VAL A 372 -16.98 9.46 -3.63
C VAL A 372 -18.26 9.01 -4.32
N ILE A 373 -18.24 7.84 -4.95
CA ILE A 373 -19.38 7.32 -5.73
C ILE A 373 -20.13 6.20 -5.02
N ASP A 374 -19.50 5.54 -4.04
CA ASP A 374 -20.14 4.52 -3.24
C ASP A 374 -19.37 4.30 -1.92
N ARG A 375 -20.04 3.70 -0.94
CA ARG A 375 -19.43 3.19 0.28
C ARG A 375 -19.71 1.69 0.36
N LEU A 376 -18.66 0.94 0.67
CA LEU A 376 -18.72 -0.48 0.97
C LEU A 376 -18.73 -0.65 2.49
N VAL A 377 -19.78 -1.26 3.03
CA VAL A 377 -19.98 -1.51 4.48
C VAL A 377 -19.48 -2.91 4.81
N PRO A 378 -18.59 -3.07 5.81
CA PRO A 378 -18.01 -4.36 6.13
C PRO A 378 -19.03 -5.35 6.70
N LEU A 379 -19.00 -6.57 6.21
CA LEU A 379 -19.70 -7.74 6.73
C LEU A 379 -18.74 -8.69 7.44
N TYR A 380 -17.52 -8.77 6.93
CA TYR A 380 -16.46 -9.65 7.40
C TYR A 380 -15.10 -8.96 7.26
N ASN A 381 -14.21 -9.16 8.25
CA ASN A 381 -12.83 -8.70 8.17
C ASN A 381 -11.87 -9.70 8.83
N PHE A 382 -10.79 -10.02 8.14
CA PHE A 382 -9.68 -10.83 8.62
C PHE A 382 -8.38 -10.02 8.48
N LYS A 383 -7.70 -9.77 9.60
CA LYS A 383 -6.37 -9.12 9.64
C LYS A 383 -5.25 -10.16 9.63
N GLY A 384 -4.17 -9.85 8.89
CA GLY A 384 -3.02 -10.71 8.76
C GLY A 384 -1.95 -10.54 9.85
#